data_d712ccdc676a9aca8ed820c4d481a858
#
_entry.id   d712ccdc676a9aca8ed820c4d481a858
#
_cell.length_a   1.000
_cell.length_b   1.000
_cell.length_c   1.000
_cell.angle_alpha   90.00
_cell.angle_beta   90.00
_cell.angle_gamma   90.00
#
_symmetry.space_group_name_H-M   'P 1'
#
loop_
_entity.id
_entity.type
_entity.pdbx_description
1 polymer ?
#
loop_
_entity_poly.entity_id
_entity_poly.type
_entity_poly.pdbx_seq_one_letter_code
_entity_poly.pdbx_strand_id
1 'polypeptide(L)'
;MDGKDVTQSSVFDLSHTVGTVLQDTDGQFIGLTVAEDIAFALENNCVPQDDMKKTVQRVAQLVDIEHHLDHAPHELSGGQKQRVSLAGVMVDDVKILLFDEPLANLDPAAGRAAIELIDEIQEKTGAAVLIIEHRLEDVLWRHVDRVVLMQDGAIVADLPPGELLCGNFLMERGIPVSYTHLTLPTNSLV
;
A
#
# COMPACT_ATOMS: atom_id res chain seq x y z
N MET A 1 7.33 6.91 16.08
CA MET A 1 6.93 5.51 15.99
C MET A 1 6.97 4.92 17.39
N ASP A 2 5.89 4.38 17.88
CA ASP A 2 5.78 3.87 19.26
C ASP A 2 6.37 4.82 20.33
N GLY A 3 6.15 6.12 20.18
CA GLY A 3 6.68 7.18 21.04
C GLY A 3 8.18 7.50 20.87
N LYS A 4 8.88 6.84 19.94
CA LYS A 4 10.28 7.16 19.61
C LYS A 4 10.35 8.21 18.50
N ASP A 5 11.23 9.19 18.66
CA ASP A 5 11.62 10.08 17.57
C ASP A 5 12.48 9.29 16.57
N VAL A 6 12.04 9.26 15.31
CA VAL A 6 12.72 8.55 14.21
C VAL A 6 13.48 9.48 13.28
N THR A 7 13.53 10.77 13.57
CA THR A 7 14.17 11.80 12.73
C THR A 7 15.64 11.52 12.47
N GLN A 8 16.31 10.82 13.38
CA GLN A 8 17.73 10.45 13.30
C GLN A 8 17.95 8.97 12.96
N SER A 9 16.87 8.21 12.72
CA SER A 9 16.98 6.78 12.36
C SER A 9 17.49 6.63 10.93
N SER A 10 18.31 5.61 10.69
CA SER A 10 18.72 5.28 9.33
C SER A 10 17.56 4.67 8.53
N VAL A 11 17.64 4.73 7.20
CA VAL A 11 16.67 4.06 6.32
C VAL A 11 16.63 2.55 6.61
N PHE A 12 17.78 1.96 6.90
CA PHE A 12 17.89 0.55 7.28
C PHE A 12 17.13 0.23 8.56
N ASP A 13 17.25 1.05 9.62
CA ASP A 13 16.51 0.85 10.87
C ASP A 13 15.00 0.98 10.65
N LEU A 14 14.59 1.86 9.74
CA LEU A 14 13.17 2.07 9.41
C LEU A 14 12.59 0.97 8.54
N SER A 15 13.37 0.34 7.65
CA SER A 15 12.90 -0.70 6.73
C SER A 15 12.30 -1.92 7.43
N HIS A 16 12.72 -2.23 8.65
CA HIS A 16 12.14 -3.30 9.47
C HIS A 16 10.76 -2.95 10.07
N THR A 17 10.35 -1.69 9.96
CA THR A 17 9.09 -1.21 10.55
C THR A 17 8.15 -0.65 9.49
N VAL A 18 8.72 -0.03 8.45
CA VAL A 18 7.99 0.61 7.35
C VAL A 18 8.29 -0.12 6.06
N GLY A 19 7.26 -0.69 5.48
CA GLY A 19 7.33 -1.23 4.13
C GLY A 19 6.83 -0.21 3.11
N THR A 20 7.54 -0.03 2.01
CA THR A 20 7.18 0.92 0.96
C THR A 20 6.95 0.20 -0.37
N VAL A 21 5.78 0.42 -0.95
CA VAL A 21 5.45 -0.02 -2.32
C VAL A 21 5.44 1.22 -3.20
N LEU A 22 6.38 1.28 -4.16
CA LEU A 22 6.56 2.42 -5.06
C LEU A 22 5.65 2.32 -6.29
N GLN A 23 5.43 3.45 -6.95
CA GLN A 23 4.62 3.59 -8.17
C GLN A 23 5.11 2.68 -9.32
N ASP A 24 6.43 2.67 -9.56
CA ASP A 24 7.05 1.81 -10.59
C ASP A 24 7.43 0.46 -10.00
N THR A 25 6.55 -0.51 -10.12
CA THR A 25 6.80 -1.88 -9.68
C THR A 25 7.78 -2.62 -10.59
N ASP A 26 7.88 -2.27 -11.88
CA ASP A 26 8.77 -2.95 -12.82
C ASP A 26 10.25 -2.73 -12.51
N GLY A 27 10.59 -1.53 -12.05
CA GLY A 27 11.95 -1.18 -11.64
C GLY A 27 12.41 -1.78 -10.31
N GLN A 28 11.51 -2.43 -9.57
CA GLN A 28 11.80 -2.98 -8.24
C GLN A 28 12.21 -4.46 -8.28
N PHE A 29 11.88 -5.20 -9.35
CA PHE A 29 12.16 -6.63 -9.43
C PHE A 29 13.65 -6.91 -9.64
N ILE A 30 14.20 -7.75 -8.78
CA ILE A 30 15.61 -8.16 -8.76
C ILE A 30 15.72 -9.67 -9.03
N GLY A 31 14.75 -10.46 -8.56
CA GLY A 31 14.68 -11.90 -8.71
C GLY A 31 14.43 -12.35 -10.16
N LEU A 32 14.94 -13.51 -10.54
CA LEU A 32 14.61 -14.14 -11.83
C LEU A 32 13.19 -14.75 -11.80
N THR A 33 12.74 -15.14 -10.62
CA THR A 33 11.38 -15.64 -10.36
C THR A 33 10.71 -14.80 -9.28
N VAL A 34 9.39 -14.88 -9.20
CA VAL A 34 8.59 -14.26 -8.15
C VAL A 34 9.03 -14.72 -6.76
N ALA A 35 9.32 -16.02 -6.61
CA ALA A 35 9.78 -16.55 -5.33
C ALA A 35 11.13 -15.95 -4.90
N GLU A 36 12.07 -15.79 -5.82
CA GLU A 36 13.38 -15.18 -5.56
C GLU A 36 13.24 -13.69 -5.23
N ASP A 37 12.35 -12.99 -5.91
CA ASP A 37 12.11 -11.58 -5.65
C ASP A 37 11.53 -11.35 -4.24
N ILE A 38 10.52 -12.13 -3.84
CA ILE A 38 9.95 -12.08 -2.50
C ILE A 38 10.99 -12.49 -1.44
N ALA A 39 11.87 -13.46 -1.74
CA ALA A 39 12.90 -13.93 -0.82
C ALA A 39 14.06 -12.96 -0.63
N PHE A 40 14.24 -11.98 -1.50
CA PHE A 40 15.43 -11.13 -1.56
C PHE A 40 15.78 -10.45 -0.22
N ALA A 41 14.80 -9.89 0.49
CA ALA A 41 15.04 -9.28 1.80
C ALA A 41 15.46 -10.32 2.86
N LEU A 42 14.86 -11.52 2.81
CA LEU A 42 15.20 -12.62 3.72
C LEU A 42 16.61 -13.16 3.48
N GLU A 43 17.05 -13.20 2.22
CA GLU A 43 18.42 -13.57 1.86
C GLU A 43 19.43 -12.57 2.41
N ASN A 44 19.16 -11.28 2.26
CA ASN A 44 20.00 -10.21 2.82
C ASN A 44 20.10 -10.29 4.36
N ASN A 45 19.04 -10.74 5.01
CA ASN A 45 18.99 -10.95 6.46
C ASN A 45 19.57 -12.32 6.88
N CYS A 46 20.14 -13.10 5.95
CA CYS A 46 20.71 -14.43 6.20
C CYS A 46 19.71 -15.42 6.87
N VAL A 47 18.43 -15.35 6.53
CA VAL A 47 17.41 -16.25 7.05
C VAL A 47 17.66 -17.67 6.53
N PRO A 48 17.57 -18.73 7.37
CA PRO A 48 17.73 -20.11 6.92
C PRO A 48 16.75 -20.49 5.81
N GLN A 49 17.21 -21.27 4.82
CA GLN A 49 16.47 -21.57 3.60
C GLN A 49 15.07 -22.17 3.85
N ASP A 50 14.94 -23.05 4.86
CA ASP A 50 13.64 -23.66 5.16
C ASP A 50 12.63 -22.67 5.75
N ASP A 51 13.09 -21.70 6.53
CA ASP A 51 12.24 -20.66 7.09
C ASP A 51 11.92 -19.60 6.02
N MET A 52 12.87 -19.30 5.16
CA MET A 52 12.66 -18.43 3.98
C MET A 52 11.55 -18.99 3.09
N LYS A 53 11.60 -20.27 2.71
CA LYS A 53 10.55 -20.91 1.90
C LYS A 53 9.17 -20.83 2.55
N LYS A 54 9.08 -21.04 3.86
CA LYS A 54 7.81 -20.94 4.62
C LYS A 54 7.28 -19.50 4.59
N THR A 55 8.16 -18.52 4.80
CA THR A 55 7.79 -17.10 4.78
C THR A 55 7.32 -16.67 3.40
N VAL A 56 8.06 -17.01 2.34
CA VAL A 56 7.67 -16.74 0.95
C VAL A 56 6.30 -17.32 0.63
N GLN A 57 6.07 -18.59 0.99
CA GLN A 57 4.77 -19.24 0.77
C GLN A 57 3.65 -18.54 1.53
N ARG A 58 3.88 -18.17 2.80
CA ARG A 58 2.90 -17.47 3.65
C ARG A 58 2.51 -16.12 3.06
N VAL A 59 3.48 -15.30 2.67
CA VAL A 59 3.19 -13.97 2.13
C VAL A 59 2.58 -14.04 0.73
N ALA A 60 3.02 -15.00 -0.10
CA ALA A 60 2.42 -15.23 -1.41
C ALA A 60 0.94 -15.61 -1.32
N GLN A 61 0.56 -16.45 -0.35
CA GLN A 61 -0.84 -16.78 -0.07
C GLN A 61 -1.62 -15.57 0.45
N LEU A 62 -1.01 -14.73 1.28
CA LEU A 62 -1.67 -13.56 1.83
C LEU A 62 -2.12 -12.57 0.75
N VAL A 63 -1.32 -12.45 -0.33
CA VAL A 63 -1.59 -11.54 -1.45
C VAL A 63 -2.13 -12.25 -2.69
N ASP A 64 -2.46 -13.56 -2.61
CA ASP A 64 -3.03 -14.36 -3.70
C ASP A 64 -2.15 -14.37 -4.96
N ILE A 65 -0.85 -14.76 -4.78
CA ILE A 65 0.14 -14.88 -5.86
C ILE A 65 0.90 -16.23 -5.83
N GLU A 66 0.54 -17.15 -4.93
CA GLU A 66 1.26 -18.40 -4.72
C GLU A 66 1.35 -19.29 -5.97
N HIS A 67 0.41 -19.16 -6.90
CA HIS A 67 0.42 -19.92 -8.15
C HIS A 67 1.41 -19.38 -9.19
N HIS A 68 2.05 -18.24 -8.91
CA HIS A 68 2.98 -17.57 -9.82
C HIS A 68 4.43 -17.55 -9.30
N LEU A 69 4.73 -18.27 -8.21
CA LEU A 69 6.04 -18.25 -7.57
C LEU A 69 7.20 -18.63 -8.51
N ASP A 70 6.96 -19.56 -9.44
CA ASP A 70 7.95 -20.03 -10.41
C ASP A 70 7.98 -19.19 -11.71
N HIS A 71 7.09 -18.21 -11.88
CA HIS A 71 7.05 -17.35 -13.05
C HIS A 71 8.10 -16.25 -12.97
N ALA A 72 8.55 -15.78 -14.12
CA ALA A 72 9.38 -14.59 -14.19
C ALA A 72 8.52 -13.32 -14.03
N PRO A 73 9.01 -12.27 -13.30
CA PRO A 73 8.23 -11.06 -13.07
C PRO A 73 7.69 -10.38 -14.33
N HIS A 74 8.40 -10.49 -15.46
CA HIS A 74 7.96 -9.89 -16.72
C HIS A 74 6.76 -10.59 -17.38
N GLU A 75 6.43 -11.82 -16.95
CA GLU A 75 5.26 -12.58 -17.44
C GLU A 75 3.96 -12.16 -16.71
N LEU A 76 4.08 -11.38 -15.65
CA LEU A 76 2.95 -10.99 -14.80
C LEU A 76 2.20 -9.77 -15.35
N SER A 77 0.90 -9.73 -15.08
CA SER A 77 0.09 -8.51 -15.28
C SER A 77 0.47 -7.42 -14.25
N GLY A 78 0.11 -6.16 -14.52
CA GLY A 78 0.39 -5.05 -13.60
C GLY A 78 -0.14 -5.29 -12.18
N GLY A 79 -1.37 -5.80 -12.04
CA GLY A 79 -1.92 -6.14 -10.72
C GLY A 79 -1.19 -7.29 -10.03
N GLN A 80 -0.72 -8.31 -10.77
CA GLN A 80 0.10 -9.38 -10.20
C GLN A 80 1.47 -8.87 -9.76
N LYS A 81 2.10 -7.99 -10.53
CA LYS A 81 3.36 -7.33 -10.16
C LYS A 81 3.22 -6.55 -8.85
N GLN A 82 2.13 -5.80 -8.69
CA GLN A 82 1.84 -5.08 -7.46
C GLN A 82 1.70 -6.04 -6.26
N ARG A 83 1.03 -7.18 -6.43
CA ARG A 83 0.94 -8.22 -5.39
C ARG A 83 2.30 -8.78 -5.00
N VAL A 84 3.20 -9.00 -5.97
CA VAL A 84 4.58 -9.46 -5.71
C VAL A 84 5.36 -8.41 -4.93
N SER A 85 5.33 -7.12 -5.34
CA SER A 85 5.98 -6.04 -4.61
C SER A 85 5.47 -5.95 -3.17
N LEU A 86 4.17 -6.10 -2.97
CA LEU A 86 3.57 -6.10 -1.64
C LEU A 86 4.00 -7.32 -0.81
N ALA A 87 4.08 -8.52 -1.40
CA ALA A 87 4.60 -9.71 -0.73
C ALA A 87 6.05 -9.50 -0.27
N GLY A 88 6.91 -8.94 -1.14
CA GLY A 88 8.32 -8.64 -0.82
C GLY A 88 8.48 -7.68 0.37
N VAL A 89 7.56 -6.73 0.52
CA VAL A 89 7.56 -5.80 1.66
C VAL A 89 7.05 -6.46 2.93
N MET A 90 6.17 -7.47 2.83
CA MET A 90 5.52 -8.11 3.98
C MET A 90 6.30 -9.26 4.59
N VAL A 91 7.47 -9.60 4.07
CA VAL A 91 8.31 -10.68 4.66
C VAL A 91 8.85 -10.31 6.04
N ASP A 92 9.01 -9.02 6.34
CA ASP A 92 9.57 -8.49 7.59
C ASP A 92 8.51 -8.12 8.65
N ASP A 93 7.26 -8.55 8.50
CA ASP A 93 6.15 -8.25 9.44
C ASP A 93 6.08 -6.75 9.81
N VAL A 94 6.16 -5.89 8.80
CA VAL A 94 6.16 -4.43 8.96
C VAL A 94 4.89 -3.92 9.64
N LYS A 95 5.02 -2.84 10.40
CA LYS A 95 3.91 -2.23 11.15
C LYS A 95 3.22 -1.09 10.38
N ILE A 96 3.90 -0.54 9.38
CA ILE A 96 3.42 0.55 8.56
C ILE A 96 3.65 0.18 7.11
N LEU A 97 2.62 0.29 6.30
CA LEU A 97 2.67 0.13 4.85
C LEU A 97 2.46 1.49 4.20
N LEU A 98 3.42 1.91 3.40
CA LEU A 98 3.39 3.15 2.64
C LEU A 98 3.24 2.80 1.16
N PHE A 99 2.20 3.32 0.54
CA PHE A 99 1.92 3.16 -0.88
C PHE A 99 2.07 4.50 -1.58
N ASP A 100 2.96 4.55 -2.57
CA ASP A 100 3.20 5.74 -3.39
C ASP A 100 2.54 5.54 -4.76
N GLU A 101 1.40 6.22 -4.96
CA GLU A 101 0.56 6.15 -6.16
C GLU A 101 0.23 4.71 -6.61
N PRO A 102 -0.32 3.85 -5.74
CA PRO A 102 -0.54 2.44 -6.07
C PRO A 102 -1.55 2.21 -7.19
N LEU A 103 -2.33 3.22 -7.56
CA LEU A 103 -3.32 3.15 -8.64
C LEU A 103 -2.79 3.69 -9.98
N ALA A 104 -1.56 4.20 -10.01
CA ALA A 104 -0.94 4.63 -11.25
C ALA A 104 -0.83 3.45 -12.23
N ASN A 105 -1.14 3.71 -13.50
CA ASN A 105 -1.08 2.71 -14.57
C ASN A 105 -2.05 1.50 -14.44
N LEU A 106 -3.00 1.53 -13.50
CA LEU A 106 -4.05 0.54 -13.38
C LEU A 106 -5.35 1.03 -14.05
N ASP A 107 -6.04 0.12 -14.71
CA ASP A 107 -7.42 0.37 -15.11
C ASP A 107 -8.34 0.45 -13.88
N PRO A 108 -9.55 1.03 -13.98
CA PRO A 108 -10.42 1.23 -12.83
C PRO A 108 -10.80 -0.06 -12.09
N ALA A 109 -10.90 -1.19 -12.78
CA ALA A 109 -11.24 -2.47 -12.14
C ALA A 109 -10.03 -3.02 -11.35
N ALA A 110 -8.84 -2.98 -11.96
CA ALA A 110 -7.59 -3.35 -11.29
C ALA A 110 -7.29 -2.42 -10.10
N GLY A 111 -7.54 -1.12 -10.24
CA GLY A 111 -7.39 -0.15 -9.16
C GLY A 111 -8.28 -0.47 -7.96
N ARG A 112 -9.56 -0.81 -8.17
CA ARG A 112 -10.45 -1.23 -7.09
C ARG A 112 -9.97 -2.50 -6.41
N ALA A 113 -9.56 -3.51 -7.19
CA ALA A 113 -9.00 -4.75 -6.64
C ALA A 113 -7.72 -4.51 -5.82
N ALA A 114 -6.89 -3.52 -6.22
CA ALA A 114 -5.71 -3.14 -5.46
C ALA A 114 -6.07 -2.53 -4.09
N ILE A 115 -7.04 -1.62 -4.04
CA ILE A 115 -7.50 -1.04 -2.77
C ILE A 115 -8.18 -2.10 -1.88
N GLU A 116 -8.97 -3.01 -2.46
CA GLU A 116 -9.54 -4.14 -1.71
C GLU A 116 -8.46 -5.01 -1.07
N LEU A 117 -7.41 -5.34 -1.83
CA LEU A 117 -6.29 -6.11 -1.32
C LEU A 117 -5.57 -5.39 -0.18
N ILE A 118 -5.31 -4.07 -0.31
CA ILE A 118 -4.67 -3.26 0.74
C ILE A 118 -5.52 -3.29 2.02
N ASP A 119 -6.83 -3.15 1.90
CA ASP A 119 -7.77 -3.17 3.01
C ASP A 119 -7.80 -4.54 3.72
N GLU A 120 -7.88 -5.64 2.94
CA GLU A 120 -7.78 -7.00 3.48
C GLU A 120 -6.47 -7.27 4.23
N ILE A 121 -5.35 -6.76 3.71
CA ILE A 121 -4.05 -6.90 4.35
C ILE A 121 -4.02 -6.11 5.66
N GLN A 122 -4.53 -4.89 5.65
CA GLN A 122 -4.65 -4.08 6.86
C GLN A 122 -5.47 -4.80 7.94
N GLU A 123 -6.63 -5.37 7.56
CA GLU A 123 -7.47 -6.14 8.49
C GLU A 123 -6.76 -7.39 9.05
N LYS A 124 -6.02 -8.12 8.19
CA LYS A 124 -5.32 -9.36 8.59
C LYS A 124 -4.08 -9.11 9.43
N THR A 125 -3.38 -8.01 9.21
CA THR A 125 -2.07 -7.72 9.85
C THR A 125 -2.15 -6.69 10.97
N GLY A 126 -3.16 -5.82 10.95
CA GLY A 126 -3.25 -4.66 11.82
C GLY A 126 -2.21 -3.57 11.54
N ALA A 127 -1.52 -3.63 10.40
CA ALA A 127 -0.56 -2.62 9.99
C ALA A 127 -1.27 -1.28 9.72
N ALA A 128 -0.62 -0.18 10.07
CA ALA A 128 -1.08 1.15 9.67
C ALA A 128 -0.80 1.35 8.18
N VAL A 129 -1.78 1.81 7.42
CA VAL A 129 -1.66 2.03 5.98
C VAL A 129 -1.66 3.52 5.68
N LEU A 130 -0.70 3.97 4.89
CA LEU A 130 -0.63 5.32 4.33
C LEU A 130 -0.57 5.22 2.81
N ILE A 131 -1.55 5.81 2.13
CA ILE A 131 -1.65 5.84 0.67
C ILE A 131 -1.47 7.27 0.20
N ILE A 132 -0.49 7.50 -0.69
CA ILE A 132 -0.31 8.76 -1.40
C ILE A 132 -1.01 8.60 -2.74
N GLU A 133 -2.04 9.41 -3.00
CA GLU A 133 -2.83 9.34 -4.23
C GLU A 133 -3.35 10.72 -4.63
N HIS A 134 -3.48 10.91 -5.94
CA HIS A 134 -4.09 12.12 -6.53
C HIS A 134 -5.59 11.96 -6.75
N ARG A 135 -6.07 10.73 -6.91
CA ARG A 135 -7.47 10.39 -7.19
C ARG A 135 -8.16 9.94 -5.91
N LEU A 136 -8.61 10.93 -5.14
CA LEU A 136 -9.22 10.71 -3.84
C LEU A 136 -10.46 9.80 -3.90
N GLU A 137 -11.26 9.92 -4.96
CA GLU A 137 -12.47 9.12 -5.19
C GLU A 137 -12.18 7.62 -5.36
N ASP A 138 -11.00 7.28 -5.89
CA ASP A 138 -10.61 5.87 -6.09
C ASP A 138 -10.21 5.18 -4.79
N VAL A 139 -10.02 5.92 -3.70
CA VAL A 139 -9.67 5.39 -2.38
C VAL A 139 -10.83 5.51 -1.40
N LEU A 140 -11.56 6.63 -1.40
CA LEU A 140 -12.58 6.95 -0.38
C LEU A 140 -13.87 6.11 -0.46
N TRP A 141 -14.01 5.21 -1.40
CA TRP A 141 -15.13 4.26 -1.40
C TRP A 141 -14.94 3.14 -0.36
N ARG A 142 -13.73 2.99 0.19
CA ARG A 142 -13.44 2.15 1.36
C ARG A 142 -13.31 3.01 2.61
N HIS A 143 -13.22 2.36 3.76
CA HIS A 143 -13.05 3.06 5.03
C HIS A 143 -11.66 3.69 5.11
N VAL A 144 -11.62 4.98 5.35
CA VAL A 144 -10.38 5.76 5.57
C VAL A 144 -10.56 6.56 6.84
N ASP A 145 -9.65 6.43 7.79
CA ASP A 145 -9.73 7.14 9.07
C ASP A 145 -9.46 8.64 8.91
N ARG A 146 -8.46 9.01 8.11
CA ARG A 146 -8.00 10.39 7.94
C ARG A 146 -7.52 10.66 6.52
N VAL A 147 -7.73 11.90 6.09
CA VAL A 147 -7.18 12.43 4.85
C VAL A 147 -6.25 13.59 5.19
N VAL A 148 -4.99 13.46 4.77
CA VAL A 148 -3.98 14.51 4.92
C VAL A 148 -3.79 15.17 3.56
N LEU A 149 -4.09 16.47 3.49
CA LEU A 149 -3.91 17.24 2.28
C LEU A 149 -2.60 18.02 2.36
N MET A 150 -1.77 17.85 1.36
CA MET A 150 -0.50 18.56 1.22
C MET A 150 -0.57 19.54 0.04
N GLN A 151 -0.09 20.76 0.26
CA GLN A 151 0.06 21.79 -0.77
C GLN A 151 1.33 22.58 -0.52
N ASP A 152 2.12 22.83 -1.57
CA ASP A 152 3.36 23.62 -1.51
C ASP A 152 4.34 23.16 -0.40
N GLY A 153 4.41 21.84 -0.17
CA GLY A 153 5.30 21.24 0.83
C GLY A 153 4.81 21.34 2.28
N ALA A 154 3.58 21.80 2.49
CA ALA A 154 2.97 21.93 3.82
C ALA A 154 1.68 21.11 3.94
N ILE A 155 1.42 20.59 5.14
CA ILE A 155 0.12 20.01 5.48
C ILE A 155 -0.88 21.16 5.66
N VAL A 156 -1.92 21.18 4.82
CA VAL A 156 -2.97 22.22 4.85
C VAL A 156 -4.27 21.72 5.46
N ALA A 157 -4.47 20.40 5.53
CA ALA A 157 -5.57 19.78 6.28
C ALA A 157 -5.15 18.39 6.75
N ASP A 158 -5.72 17.96 7.87
CA ASP A 158 -5.64 16.61 8.43
C ASP A 158 -6.98 16.33 9.12
N LEU A 159 -7.93 15.76 8.37
CA LEU A 159 -9.34 15.67 8.74
C LEU A 159 -9.91 14.27 8.41
N PRO A 160 -10.95 13.83 9.12
CA PRO A 160 -11.77 12.71 8.68
C PRO A 160 -12.38 12.99 7.30
N PRO A 161 -12.58 11.96 6.43
CA PRO A 161 -13.12 12.16 5.09
C PRO A 161 -14.44 12.92 5.05
N GLY A 162 -15.36 12.67 5.99
CA GLY A 162 -16.65 13.34 6.06
C GLY A 162 -16.52 14.86 6.27
N GLU A 163 -15.61 15.31 7.12
CA GLU A 163 -15.38 16.73 7.36
C GLU A 163 -14.74 17.42 6.16
N LEU A 164 -13.81 16.73 5.49
CA LEU A 164 -13.16 17.24 4.28
C LEU A 164 -14.15 17.42 3.13
N LEU A 165 -15.04 16.43 2.92
CA LEU A 165 -15.98 16.41 1.81
C LEU A 165 -17.24 17.28 2.03
N CYS A 166 -17.70 17.42 3.27
CA CYS A 166 -18.86 18.24 3.60
C CYS A 166 -18.59 19.73 3.65
N GLY A 167 -17.31 20.14 3.67
CA GLY A 167 -16.90 21.54 3.72
C GLY A 167 -16.64 22.14 2.33
N ASN A 168 -16.62 23.47 2.27
CA ASN A 168 -16.18 24.19 1.04
C ASN A 168 -14.65 24.20 0.87
N PHE A 169 -13.93 23.55 1.76
CA PHE A 169 -12.48 23.61 1.88
C PHE A 169 -11.75 23.24 0.57
N LEU A 170 -12.18 22.15 -0.08
CA LEU A 170 -11.58 21.70 -1.34
C LEU A 170 -11.88 22.66 -2.49
N MET A 171 -13.11 23.20 -2.55
CA MET A 171 -13.51 24.19 -3.57
C MET A 171 -12.76 25.51 -3.41
N GLU A 172 -12.62 26.01 -2.18
CA GLU A 172 -11.90 27.27 -1.88
C GLU A 172 -10.42 27.21 -2.28
N ARG A 173 -9.84 25.98 -2.32
CA ARG A 173 -8.45 25.74 -2.71
C ARG A 173 -8.27 25.27 -4.14
N GLY A 174 -9.35 25.21 -4.92
CA GLY A 174 -9.30 24.78 -6.32
C GLY A 174 -8.90 23.34 -6.53
N ILE A 175 -9.11 22.47 -5.50
CA ILE A 175 -8.83 21.04 -5.59
C ILE A 175 -10.03 20.38 -6.26
N PRO A 176 -9.87 19.79 -7.46
CA PRO A 176 -10.96 19.15 -8.15
C PRO A 176 -11.36 17.88 -7.42
N VAL A 177 -12.58 17.84 -6.90
CA VAL A 177 -13.22 16.62 -6.43
C VAL A 177 -14.41 16.36 -7.32
N SER A 178 -14.43 15.21 -7.96
CA SER A 178 -15.59 14.79 -8.75
C SER A 178 -16.71 14.39 -7.79
N TYR A 179 -17.62 15.31 -7.48
CA TYR A 179 -18.71 15.11 -6.51
C TYR A 179 -19.77 14.09 -6.93
N THR A 180 -19.71 13.58 -8.16
CA THR A 180 -20.84 12.84 -8.76
C THR A 180 -21.00 11.40 -8.29
N HIS A 181 -20.06 10.82 -7.52
CA HIS A 181 -20.08 9.41 -7.15
C HIS A 181 -19.65 9.05 -5.72
N LEU A 182 -19.39 10.04 -4.86
CA LEU A 182 -19.10 9.78 -3.45
C LEU A 182 -20.40 9.65 -2.66
N THR A 183 -21.05 8.49 -2.75
CA THR A 183 -21.99 8.08 -1.71
C THR A 183 -21.15 7.56 -0.55
N LEU A 184 -20.97 8.37 0.49
CA LEU A 184 -20.45 7.88 1.78
C LEU A 184 -21.30 6.66 2.17
N PRO A 185 -20.72 5.54 2.60
CA PRO A 185 -21.50 4.47 3.17
C PRO A 185 -22.27 5.03 4.37
N THR A 186 -23.57 5.16 4.21
CA THR A 186 -24.47 5.53 5.30
C THR A 186 -24.57 4.33 6.23
N ASN A 187 -23.59 4.11 7.05
CA ASN A 187 -23.72 3.22 8.19
C ASN A 187 -24.36 4.00 9.31
N SER A 188 -25.70 3.89 9.31
CA SER A 188 -26.57 3.80 10.48
C SER A 188 -26.07 4.49 11.75
N LEU A 189 -26.50 5.74 11.91
CA LEU A 189 -26.89 6.23 13.23
C LEU A 189 -28.09 5.39 13.71
N VAL A 190 -27.87 4.47 14.63
CA VAL A 190 -28.83 4.03 15.66
C VAL A 190 -28.06 3.90 16.95
#